data_68afabbddbb1f13537c0e62bccd1b6fe
#
_entry.id   68afabbddbb1f13537c0e62bccd1b6fe
#
_cell.length_a   1.000
_cell.length_b   1.000
_cell.length_c   1.000
_cell.angle_alpha   90.00
_cell.angle_beta   90.00
_cell.angle_gamma   90.00
#
_symmetry.space_group_name_H-M   'P 1'
#
loop_
_entity.id
_entity.type
_entity.pdbx_description
1 polymer ?
#
loop_
_entity_poly.entity_id
_entity_poly.type
_entity_poly.pdbx_seq_one_letter_code
_entity_poly.pdbx_strand_id
1 'polypeptide(L)'
;MNTKNSKENLALKLAKDNIEVEQIKPLQIDYVKVDDIYPNDYNPNTHDADSFDLLIKSLLYFGFTQPIVVNRPTMKIVDGENRYRAACVIGYELVPVCFVDFDEEKLRYATIMHNAARGHNNNEMMNQLEQFLDSHFKNTVNKVLLKDR
;
A
#
# COMPACT_ATOMS: atom_id res chain seq x y z
N MET A 1 31.67 -11.40 2.55
CA MET A 1 30.76 -10.55 1.78
C MET A 1 29.34 -10.97 2.01
N ASN A 2 28.53 -10.08 2.46
CA ASN A 2 27.17 -10.34 2.92
C ASN A 2 26.24 -10.51 1.69
N THR A 3 25.81 -11.73 1.41
CA THR A 3 24.91 -12.06 0.29
C THR A 3 23.56 -11.32 0.36
N LYS A 4 23.18 -10.81 1.54
CA LYS A 4 22.01 -9.96 1.74
C LYS A 4 22.19 -8.59 1.06
N ASN A 5 23.34 -7.98 1.19
CA ASN A 5 23.64 -6.67 0.60
C ASN A 5 23.64 -6.70 -0.94
N SER A 6 24.02 -7.82 -1.56
CA SER A 6 24.07 -7.90 -3.01
C SER A 6 22.68 -8.02 -3.65
N LYS A 7 21.74 -8.73 -2.99
CA LYS A 7 20.36 -8.84 -3.47
C LYS A 7 19.57 -7.53 -3.28
N GLU A 8 19.78 -6.86 -2.14
CA GLU A 8 19.16 -5.55 -1.88
C GLU A 8 19.68 -4.49 -2.87
N ASN A 9 20.96 -4.50 -3.16
CA ASN A 9 21.56 -3.59 -4.14
C ASN A 9 21.07 -3.85 -5.57
N LEU A 10 20.86 -5.12 -5.94
CA LEU A 10 20.30 -5.46 -7.25
C LEU A 10 18.86 -5.00 -7.40
N ALA A 11 18.01 -5.26 -6.39
CA ALA A 11 16.61 -4.82 -6.39
C ALA A 11 16.51 -3.29 -6.48
N LEU A 12 17.35 -2.56 -5.74
CA LEU A 12 17.41 -1.11 -5.75
C LEU A 12 17.87 -0.58 -7.12
N LYS A 13 18.84 -1.22 -7.73
CA LYS A 13 19.35 -0.87 -9.05
C LYS A 13 18.27 -1.08 -10.12
N LEU A 14 17.60 -2.25 -10.11
CA LEU A 14 16.53 -2.55 -11.06
C LEU A 14 15.36 -1.57 -10.91
N ALA A 15 15.02 -1.20 -9.67
CA ALA A 15 13.98 -0.19 -9.43
C ALA A 15 14.37 1.18 -10.00
N LYS A 16 15.63 1.60 -9.81
CA LYS A 16 16.14 2.88 -10.34
C LYS A 16 16.19 2.90 -11.87
N ASP A 17 16.58 1.79 -12.49
CA ASP A 17 16.70 1.68 -13.95
C ASP A 17 15.31 1.68 -14.65
N ASN A 18 14.24 1.36 -13.92
CA ASN A 18 12.88 1.31 -14.44
C ASN A 18 12.01 2.53 -14.07
N ILE A 19 12.53 3.44 -13.25
CA ILE A 19 11.80 4.65 -12.84
C ILE A 19 12.48 5.87 -13.45
N GLU A 20 11.81 6.49 -14.40
CA GLU A 20 12.16 7.84 -14.80
C GLU A 20 11.64 8.82 -13.73
N VAL A 21 12.56 9.56 -13.10
CA VAL A 21 12.23 10.49 -12.00
C VAL A 21 11.19 11.53 -12.43
N GLU A 22 11.16 11.88 -13.69
CA GLU A 22 10.19 12.80 -14.29
C GLU A 22 8.76 12.25 -14.31
N GLN A 23 8.57 10.93 -14.15
CA GLN A 23 7.26 10.29 -14.07
C GLN A 23 6.69 10.26 -12.65
N ILE A 24 7.48 10.65 -11.65
CA ILE A 24 7.02 10.74 -10.26
C ILE A 24 6.14 11.99 -10.12
N LYS A 25 4.84 11.76 -10.06
CA LYS A 25 3.88 12.85 -9.86
C LYS A 25 3.76 13.15 -8.36
N PRO A 26 3.64 14.44 -7.98
CA PRO A 26 3.31 14.80 -6.61
C PRO A 26 1.99 14.17 -6.17
N LEU A 27 1.91 13.79 -4.90
CA LEU A 27 0.65 13.34 -4.32
C LEU A 27 -0.33 14.52 -4.27
N GLN A 28 -1.54 14.26 -4.74
CA GLN A 28 -2.65 15.17 -4.61
C GLN A 28 -3.61 14.64 -3.56
N ILE A 29 -3.97 15.48 -2.59
CA ILE A 29 -4.93 15.13 -1.56
C ILE A 29 -6.26 15.78 -1.89
N ASP A 30 -7.28 14.94 -1.98
CA ASP A 30 -8.66 15.34 -2.17
C ASP A 30 -9.46 15.01 -0.90
N TYR A 31 -10.54 15.75 -0.68
CA TYR A 31 -11.51 15.42 0.39
C TYR A 31 -12.74 14.80 -0.26
N VAL A 32 -13.10 13.62 0.22
CA VAL A 32 -14.29 12.90 -0.25
C VAL A 32 -15.21 12.56 0.91
N LYS A 33 -16.48 12.32 0.62
CA LYS A 33 -17.42 11.83 1.62
C LYS A 33 -16.99 10.43 2.07
N VAL A 34 -17.02 10.20 3.38
CA VAL A 34 -16.70 8.91 3.96
C VAL A 34 -17.57 7.79 3.42
N ASP A 35 -18.82 8.11 3.06
CA ASP A 35 -19.77 7.14 2.48
C ASP A 35 -19.49 6.78 1.02
N ASP A 36 -18.62 7.51 0.33
CA ASP A 36 -18.32 7.30 -1.08
C ASP A 36 -17.11 6.36 -1.30
N ILE A 37 -16.47 5.92 -0.25
CA ILE A 37 -15.33 4.98 -0.31
C ILE A 37 -15.66 3.69 0.45
N TYR A 38 -15.02 2.60 0.05
CA TYR A 38 -15.37 1.26 0.51
C TYR A 38 -14.17 0.47 0.98
N PRO A 39 -14.33 -0.37 2.03
CA PRO A 39 -13.28 -1.29 2.46
C PRO A 39 -12.86 -2.25 1.34
N ASN A 40 -11.63 -2.72 1.43
CA ASN A 40 -11.04 -3.69 0.52
C ASN A 40 -11.08 -5.09 1.13
N ASP A 41 -11.54 -6.08 0.36
CA ASP A 41 -11.61 -7.50 0.80
C ASP A 41 -10.23 -8.14 1.01
N TYR A 42 -9.17 -7.51 0.54
CA TYR A 42 -7.80 -8.03 0.61
C TYR A 42 -6.97 -7.47 1.78
N ASN A 43 -7.59 -6.74 2.70
CA ASN A 43 -6.86 -6.15 3.81
C ASN A 43 -6.53 -7.22 4.87
N PRO A 44 -5.25 -7.63 5.03
CA PRO A 44 -4.85 -8.61 6.03
C PRO A 44 -4.70 -8.01 7.43
N ASN A 45 -4.77 -6.69 7.55
CA ASN A 45 -4.45 -5.99 8.79
C ASN A 45 -5.67 -5.91 9.70
N THR A 46 -5.59 -6.61 10.84
CA THR A 46 -6.59 -6.54 11.89
C THR A 46 -6.00 -5.82 13.10
N HIS A 47 -6.66 -4.76 13.56
CA HIS A 47 -6.32 -4.12 14.81
C HIS A 47 -7.10 -4.75 15.96
N ASP A 48 -6.44 -4.95 17.11
CA ASP A 48 -7.12 -5.23 18.36
C ASP A 48 -7.87 -3.99 18.88
N ALA A 49 -8.73 -4.19 19.88
CA ALA A 49 -9.56 -3.10 20.43
C ALA A 49 -8.72 -1.97 21.02
N ASP A 50 -7.60 -2.27 21.67
CA ASP A 50 -6.73 -1.27 22.31
C ASP A 50 -6.00 -0.42 21.27
N SER A 51 -5.50 -1.05 20.21
CA SER A 51 -4.85 -0.34 19.08
C SER A 51 -5.85 0.53 18.33
N PHE A 52 -7.08 0.08 18.18
CA PHE A 52 -8.14 0.86 17.55
C PHE A 52 -8.55 2.06 18.39
N ASP A 53 -8.65 1.91 19.70
CA ASP A 53 -8.90 3.01 20.64
C ASP A 53 -7.80 4.09 20.57
N LEU A 54 -6.54 3.68 20.49
CA LEU A 54 -5.43 4.60 20.32
C LEU A 54 -5.52 5.37 19.00
N LEU A 55 -5.93 4.70 17.94
CA LEU A 55 -6.13 5.32 16.63
C LEU A 55 -7.24 6.37 16.66
N ILE A 56 -8.38 6.05 17.29
CA ILE A 56 -9.48 7.01 17.50
C ILE A 56 -8.99 8.23 18.28
N LYS A 57 -8.29 8.02 19.39
CA LYS A 57 -7.72 9.11 20.21
C LYS A 57 -6.73 9.95 19.41
N SER A 58 -5.89 9.31 18.59
CA SER A 58 -4.95 9.99 17.71
C SER A 58 -5.67 10.90 16.70
N LEU A 59 -6.71 10.39 16.05
CA LEU A 59 -7.49 11.20 15.11
C LEU A 59 -8.24 12.36 15.79
N LEU A 60 -8.77 12.14 17.00
CA LEU A 60 -9.43 13.18 17.76
C LEU A 60 -8.46 14.27 18.22
N TYR A 61 -7.25 13.90 18.60
CA TYR A 61 -6.26 14.81 19.15
C TYR A 61 -5.45 15.54 18.09
N PHE A 62 -4.99 14.82 17.07
CA PHE A 62 -4.09 15.37 16.05
C PHE A 62 -4.78 15.62 14.69
N GLY A 63 -5.97 15.07 14.47
CA GLY A 63 -6.60 15.04 13.16
C GLY A 63 -5.95 14.02 12.22
N PHE A 64 -6.32 14.08 10.96
CA PHE A 64 -5.67 13.27 9.92
C PHE A 64 -4.27 13.82 9.62
N THR A 65 -3.25 12.99 9.80
CA THR A 65 -1.86 13.30 9.44
C THR A 65 -1.39 12.56 8.20
N GLN A 66 -2.18 11.58 7.74
CA GLN A 66 -1.93 10.79 6.54
C GLN A 66 -3.25 10.59 5.79
N PRO A 67 -3.26 10.72 4.46
CA PRO A 67 -4.45 10.44 3.67
C PRO A 67 -4.75 8.96 3.61
N ILE A 68 -6.01 8.64 3.35
CA ILE A 68 -6.45 7.29 2.95
C ILE A 68 -6.13 7.13 1.47
N VAL A 69 -5.54 6.01 1.08
CA VAL A 69 -5.26 5.71 -0.33
C VAL A 69 -6.44 4.94 -0.91
N VAL A 70 -7.04 5.48 -1.97
CA VAL A 70 -8.25 4.95 -2.60
C VAL A 70 -8.00 4.69 -4.08
N ASN A 71 -8.44 3.53 -4.55
CA ASN A 71 -8.41 3.19 -5.96
C ASN A 71 -9.60 3.86 -6.68
N ARG A 72 -9.31 4.83 -7.55
CA ARG A 72 -10.33 5.63 -8.22
C ARG A 72 -11.36 4.81 -9.01
N PRO A 73 -10.99 3.80 -9.81
CA PRO A 73 -11.95 3.05 -10.60
C PRO A 73 -13.02 2.32 -9.78
N THR A 74 -12.67 1.86 -8.59
CA THR A 74 -13.54 1.06 -7.73
C THR A 74 -14.00 1.77 -6.47
N MET A 75 -13.39 2.91 -6.14
CA MET A 75 -13.53 3.62 -4.86
C MET A 75 -13.22 2.75 -3.63
N LYS A 76 -12.44 1.69 -3.82
CA LYS A 76 -11.98 0.82 -2.74
C LYS A 76 -10.70 1.35 -2.10
N ILE A 77 -10.62 1.18 -0.80
CA ILE A 77 -9.46 1.59 0.00
C ILE A 77 -8.30 0.63 -0.27
N VAL A 78 -7.16 1.18 -0.65
CA VAL A 78 -5.90 0.44 -0.81
C VAL A 78 -5.13 0.41 0.50
N ASP A 79 -5.10 1.53 1.20
CA ASP A 79 -4.39 1.71 2.46
C ASP A 79 -5.13 2.71 3.36
N GLY A 80 -5.14 2.44 4.66
CA GLY A 80 -5.80 3.30 5.65
C GLY A 80 -7.19 2.85 6.05
N GLU A 81 -7.57 1.59 5.88
CA GLU A 81 -8.88 1.07 6.26
C GLU A 81 -9.21 1.31 7.73
N ASN A 82 -8.24 1.18 8.64
CA ASN A 82 -8.45 1.42 10.06
C ASN A 82 -8.67 2.90 10.35
N ARG A 83 -7.99 3.81 9.66
CA ARG A 83 -8.27 5.25 9.73
C ARG A 83 -9.68 5.57 9.22
N TYR A 84 -10.10 4.93 8.14
CA TYR A 84 -11.45 5.04 7.62
C TYR A 84 -12.50 4.57 8.65
N ARG A 85 -12.29 3.41 9.27
CA ARG A 85 -13.20 2.89 10.30
C ARG A 85 -13.27 3.80 11.52
N ALA A 86 -12.12 4.30 11.97
CA ALA A 86 -12.07 5.27 13.07
C ALA A 86 -12.79 6.57 12.72
N ALA A 87 -12.64 7.06 11.50
CA ALA A 87 -13.36 8.24 11.01
C ALA A 87 -14.88 8.03 11.02
N CYS A 88 -15.34 6.85 10.61
CA CYS A 88 -16.76 6.49 10.69
C CYS A 88 -17.28 6.50 12.12
N VAL A 89 -16.54 5.93 13.07
CA VAL A 89 -16.91 5.93 14.50
C VAL A 89 -16.96 7.32 15.08
N ILE A 90 -16.02 8.19 14.72
CA ILE A 90 -15.95 9.58 15.18
C ILE A 90 -17.07 10.42 14.55
N GLY A 91 -17.51 10.08 13.33
CA GLY A 91 -18.54 10.82 12.62
C GLY A 91 -18.01 11.87 11.64
N TYR A 92 -16.81 11.67 11.09
CA TYR A 92 -16.30 12.50 10.00
C TYR A 92 -17.21 12.38 8.76
N GLU A 93 -17.59 13.49 8.19
CA GLU A 93 -18.33 13.52 6.91
C GLU A 93 -17.39 13.44 5.72
N LEU A 94 -16.26 14.14 5.80
CA LEU A 94 -15.22 14.19 4.79
C LEU A 94 -13.91 13.62 5.33
N VAL A 95 -13.20 12.90 4.49
CA VAL A 95 -11.88 12.34 4.80
C VAL A 95 -10.88 12.68 3.71
N PRO A 96 -9.60 12.92 4.06
CA PRO A 96 -8.56 13.16 3.08
C PRO A 96 -8.17 11.87 2.38
N VAL A 97 -8.15 11.88 1.07
CA VAL A 97 -7.75 10.73 0.24
C VAL A 97 -6.69 11.11 -0.78
N CYS A 98 -5.88 10.13 -1.12
CA CYS A 98 -5.01 10.15 -2.27
C CYS A 98 -5.50 9.08 -3.25
N PHE A 99 -5.82 9.46 -4.48
CA PHE A 99 -6.30 8.51 -5.48
C PHE A 99 -5.14 7.84 -6.23
N VAL A 100 -5.29 6.54 -6.43
CA VAL A 100 -4.48 5.74 -7.34
C VAL A 100 -5.40 5.10 -8.38
N ASP A 101 -4.83 4.66 -9.48
CA ASP A 101 -5.55 4.01 -10.57
C ASP A 101 -4.90 2.66 -10.86
N PHE A 102 -5.35 1.63 -10.14
CA PHE A 102 -4.82 0.27 -10.21
C PHE A 102 -5.86 -0.68 -10.78
N ASP A 103 -5.41 -1.63 -11.62
CA ASP A 103 -6.21 -2.82 -11.92
C ASP A 103 -6.36 -3.72 -10.67
N GLU A 104 -7.20 -4.73 -10.73
CA GLU A 104 -7.49 -5.58 -9.57
C GLU A 104 -6.26 -6.31 -9.05
N GLU A 105 -5.40 -6.79 -9.92
CA GLU A 105 -4.17 -7.49 -9.55
C GLU A 105 -3.21 -6.54 -8.81
N LYS A 106 -2.96 -5.38 -9.38
CA LYS A 106 -2.12 -4.35 -8.79
C LYS A 106 -2.69 -3.84 -7.46
N LEU A 107 -4.00 -3.67 -7.38
CA LEU A 107 -4.70 -3.29 -6.16
C LEU A 107 -4.48 -4.31 -5.04
N ARG A 108 -4.65 -5.60 -5.34
CA ARG A 108 -4.46 -6.67 -4.37
C ARG A 108 -3.04 -6.69 -3.80
N TYR A 109 -2.04 -6.65 -4.67
CA TYR A 109 -0.65 -6.70 -4.22
C TYR A 109 -0.20 -5.41 -3.54
N ALA A 110 -0.65 -4.26 -3.99
CA ALA A 110 -0.38 -2.99 -3.32
C ALA A 110 -0.92 -2.98 -1.89
N THR A 111 -2.13 -3.49 -1.66
CA THR A 111 -2.72 -3.61 -0.32
C THR A 111 -1.86 -4.51 0.58
N ILE A 112 -1.46 -5.67 0.09
CA ILE A 112 -0.63 -6.62 0.85
C ILE A 112 0.75 -6.01 1.16
N MET A 113 1.39 -5.38 0.17
CA MET A 113 2.72 -4.78 0.33
C MET A 113 2.71 -3.62 1.32
N HIS A 114 1.72 -2.75 1.26
CA HIS A 114 1.61 -1.63 2.19
C HIS A 114 1.45 -2.10 3.64
N ASN A 115 0.66 -3.14 3.86
CA ASN A 115 0.50 -3.71 5.20
C ASN A 115 1.75 -4.46 5.67
N ALA A 116 2.40 -5.23 4.81
CA ALA A 116 3.64 -5.95 5.11
C ALA A 116 4.78 -4.99 5.48
N ALA A 117 4.90 -3.87 4.78
CA ALA A 117 5.90 -2.85 5.05
C ALA A 117 5.75 -2.19 6.42
N ARG A 118 4.58 -2.30 7.05
CA ARG A 118 4.33 -1.79 8.42
C ARG A 118 4.66 -2.79 9.52
N GLY A 119 5.06 -4.01 9.18
CA GLY A 119 5.53 -5.02 10.15
C GLY A 119 4.43 -5.84 10.83
N HIS A 120 3.20 -5.82 10.33
CA HIS A 120 2.11 -6.69 10.80
C HIS A 120 1.86 -7.79 9.78
N ASN A 121 2.22 -9.01 10.10
CA ASN A 121 2.29 -10.12 9.15
C ASN A 121 1.22 -11.18 9.40
N ASN A 122 0.43 -11.46 8.37
CA ASN A 122 -0.20 -12.75 8.18
C ASN A 122 0.76 -13.62 7.33
N ASN A 123 1.23 -14.75 7.86
CA ASN A 123 2.23 -15.59 7.21
C ASN A 123 1.81 -16.10 5.82
N GLU A 124 0.54 -16.42 5.64
CA GLU A 124 0.01 -16.88 4.36
C GLU A 124 0.04 -15.78 3.29
N MET A 125 -0.35 -14.56 3.66
CA MET A 125 -0.30 -13.41 2.75
C MET A 125 1.13 -12.97 2.44
N MET A 126 2.05 -13.10 3.39
CA MET A 126 3.47 -12.87 3.15
C MET A 126 4.05 -13.87 2.14
N ASN A 127 3.67 -15.14 2.24
CA ASN A 127 4.08 -16.16 1.27
C ASN A 127 3.56 -15.85 -0.14
N GLN A 128 2.31 -15.42 -0.27
CA GLN A 128 1.73 -15.01 -1.54
C GLN A 128 2.45 -13.79 -2.13
N LEU A 129 2.80 -12.82 -1.30
CA LEU A 129 3.56 -11.65 -1.70
C LEU A 129 4.97 -12.03 -2.18
N GLU A 130 5.68 -12.88 -1.44
CA GLU A 130 6.99 -13.37 -1.83
C GLU A 130 6.96 -14.10 -3.18
N GLN A 131 5.97 -14.97 -3.38
CA GLN A 131 5.79 -15.67 -4.66
C GLN A 131 5.53 -14.71 -5.82
N PHE A 132 4.71 -13.70 -5.60
CA PHE A 132 4.43 -12.67 -6.59
C PHE A 132 5.69 -11.86 -6.94
N LEU A 133 6.40 -11.39 -5.93
CA LEU A 133 7.64 -10.63 -6.11
C LEU A 133 8.71 -11.47 -6.81
N ASP A 134 8.89 -12.71 -6.40
CA ASP A 134 9.84 -13.63 -7.03
C ASP A 134 9.52 -13.86 -8.50
N SER A 135 8.26 -14.04 -8.86
CA SER A 135 7.85 -14.22 -10.26
C SER A 135 8.08 -12.95 -11.09
N HIS A 136 7.78 -11.78 -10.54
CA HIS A 136 7.99 -10.50 -11.19
C HIS A 136 9.48 -10.18 -11.36
N PHE A 137 10.27 -10.36 -10.32
CA PHE A 137 11.72 -10.12 -10.36
C PHE A 137 12.45 -11.12 -11.25
N LYS A 138 12.08 -12.40 -11.23
CA LYS A 138 12.64 -13.40 -12.15
C LYS A 138 12.39 -13.04 -13.61
N ASN A 139 11.18 -12.61 -13.92
CA ASN A 139 10.84 -12.19 -15.29
C ASN A 139 11.60 -10.92 -15.69
N THR A 140 11.81 -9.99 -14.77
CA THR A 140 12.56 -8.77 -15.03
C THR A 140 14.05 -9.06 -15.17
N VAL A 141 14.63 -9.88 -14.31
CA VAL A 141 16.03 -10.31 -14.39
C VAL A 141 16.30 -11.08 -15.67
N ASN A 142 15.41 -12.02 -16.04
CA ASN A 142 15.55 -12.77 -17.28
C ASN A 142 15.45 -11.86 -18.52
N LYS A 143 14.59 -10.84 -18.51
CA LYS A 143 14.51 -9.86 -19.60
C LYS A 143 15.78 -9.01 -19.72
N VAL A 144 16.39 -8.65 -18.60
CA VAL A 144 17.63 -7.88 -18.56
C VAL A 144 18.81 -8.75 -19.02
N LEU A 145 18.92 -9.97 -18.52
CA LEU A 145 20.00 -10.89 -18.88
C LEU A 145 19.92 -11.35 -20.35
N LEU A 146 18.73 -11.41 -20.93
CA LEU A 146 18.54 -11.76 -22.35
C LEU A 146 18.79 -10.60 -23.30
N LYS A 147 18.82 -9.35 -22.82
CA LYS A 147 19.17 -8.17 -23.62
C LYS A 147 20.67 -7.95 -23.76
N ASP A 148 21.46 -8.52 -22.87
CA ASP A 148 22.93 -8.41 -22.85
C ASP A 148 23.63 -9.56 -23.57
N ARG A 149 22.91 -10.34 -24.37
CA ARG A 149 23.46 -11.38 -25.21
C ARG A 149 23.44 -11.04 -26.68
#